data_ce19767c6378130f5e919392d5cba5b1
#
_entry.id   ce19767c6378130f5e919392d5cba5b1
#
_cell.length_a   1.000
_cell.length_b   1.000
_cell.length_c   1.000
_cell.angle_alpha   90.00
_cell.angle_beta   90.00
_cell.angle_gamma   90.00
#
_symmetry.space_group_name_H-M   'P 1'
#
loop_
_entity.id
_entity.type
_entity.pdbx_description
1 polymer ?
#
loop_
_entity_poly.entity_id
_entity_poly.type
_entity_poly.pdbx_seq_one_letter_code
_entity_poly.pdbx_strand_id
1 'polypeptide(L)'
;GMYMSGFFPCMMFGIPGAALAMIQTAKTNKRKATIGIVGSAAVCAFLCGVTEPFEFSFMFLAFPLYVVYALLYAIFATVTVALGYRAGFCFSAGLTDAIFSSFLPAANKTLLLIPMGIAAFVVFYLVFLFAIKKFNLKTPGREDDQEGELNIELANDDYTAMAQIILEGLGGKDNI
;
A
#
# COMPACT_ATOMS: atom_id res chain seq x y z
N GLY A 1 -20.42 -11.03 7.40
CA GLY A 1 -21.29 -10.25 8.19
C GLY A 1 -21.29 -8.77 7.90
N MET A 2 -22.31 -8.07 8.38
CA MET A 2 -22.53 -6.63 8.12
C MET A 2 -21.32 -5.75 8.45
N TYR A 3 -20.65 -6.01 9.58
CA TYR A 3 -19.48 -5.22 10.01
C TYR A 3 -18.25 -5.38 9.12
N MET A 4 -18.09 -6.53 8.49
CA MET A 4 -16.95 -6.80 7.59
C MET A 4 -17.06 -6.05 6.26
N SER A 5 -18.25 -5.59 5.89
CA SER A 5 -18.46 -4.84 4.65
C SER A 5 -17.66 -3.53 4.60
N GLY A 6 -17.31 -2.98 5.76
CA GLY A 6 -16.52 -1.75 5.88
C GLY A 6 -15.09 -1.85 5.35
N PHE A 7 -14.57 -3.05 5.15
CA PHE A 7 -13.22 -3.24 4.60
C PHE A 7 -13.16 -2.91 3.10
N PHE A 8 -14.22 -3.14 2.33
CA PHE A 8 -14.21 -2.93 0.88
C PHE A 8 -13.78 -1.52 0.44
N PRO A 9 -14.38 -0.42 0.93
CA PRO A 9 -13.96 0.92 0.53
C PRO A 9 -12.50 1.21 0.88
N CYS A 10 -12.04 0.73 2.04
CA CYS A 10 -10.68 0.98 2.52
C CYS A 10 -9.64 0.22 1.70
N MET A 11 -9.82 -1.11 1.54
CA MET A 11 -8.86 -1.97 0.86
C MET A 11 -8.79 -1.69 -0.63
N MET A 12 -9.94 -1.53 -1.28
CA MET A 12 -9.98 -1.32 -2.73
C MET A 12 -9.63 0.11 -3.14
N PHE A 13 -9.97 1.11 -2.36
CA PHE A 13 -9.82 2.51 -2.77
C PHE A 13 -8.93 3.32 -1.83
N GLY A 14 -9.06 3.13 -0.52
CA GLY A 14 -8.25 3.84 0.47
C GLY A 14 -6.76 3.56 0.32
N ILE A 15 -6.37 2.28 0.18
CA ILE A 15 -4.97 1.89 0.00
C ILE A 15 -4.37 2.47 -1.29
N PRO A 16 -4.98 2.35 -2.48
CA PRO A 16 -4.50 3.05 -3.67
C PRO A 16 -4.35 4.57 -3.50
N GLY A 17 -5.25 5.22 -2.76
CA GLY A 17 -5.12 6.64 -2.43
C GLY A 17 -3.90 6.93 -1.56
N ALA A 18 -3.69 6.17 -0.50
CA ALA A 18 -2.52 6.27 0.37
C ALA A 18 -1.21 5.96 -0.38
N ALA A 19 -1.21 4.94 -1.23
CA ALA A 19 -0.08 4.57 -2.07
C ALA A 19 0.32 5.70 -3.03
N LEU A 20 -0.66 6.36 -3.66
CA LEU A 20 -0.40 7.50 -4.52
C LEU A 20 0.25 8.67 -3.76
N ALA A 21 -0.20 8.95 -2.54
CA ALA A 21 0.40 9.97 -1.68
C ALA A 21 1.87 9.64 -1.34
N MET A 22 2.18 8.39 -1.03
CA MET A 22 3.56 7.94 -0.77
C MET A 22 4.43 8.08 -2.01
N ILE A 23 3.97 7.61 -3.18
CA ILE A 23 4.70 7.71 -4.45
C ILE A 23 4.98 9.16 -4.83
N GLN A 24 4.02 10.06 -4.63
CA GLN A 24 4.21 11.48 -4.95
C GLN A 24 5.18 12.18 -4.00
N THR A 25 5.29 11.73 -2.77
CA THR A 25 6.19 12.31 -1.77
C THR A 25 7.57 11.67 -1.74
N ALA A 26 7.79 10.58 -2.45
CA ALA A 26 9.07 9.90 -2.56
C ALA A 26 10.13 10.78 -3.23
N LYS A 27 11.41 10.64 -2.82
CA LYS A 27 12.56 11.32 -3.44
C LYS A 27 12.67 10.91 -4.91
N THR A 28 13.11 11.84 -5.77
CA THR A 28 13.14 11.63 -7.23
C THR A 28 13.97 10.40 -7.64
N ASN A 29 15.11 10.19 -6.99
CA ASN A 29 16.00 9.05 -7.26
C ASN A 29 15.36 7.68 -6.85
N LYS A 30 14.57 7.64 -5.78
CA LYS A 30 13.93 6.42 -5.25
C LYS A 30 12.50 6.20 -5.78
N ARG A 31 11.95 7.17 -6.51
CA ARG A 31 10.54 7.15 -6.93
C ARG A 31 10.18 5.94 -7.81
N LYS A 32 11.05 5.53 -8.72
CA LYS A 32 10.81 4.35 -9.57
C LYS A 32 10.69 3.06 -8.75
N ALA A 33 11.59 2.87 -7.78
CA ALA A 33 11.54 1.72 -6.87
C ALA A 33 10.29 1.76 -6.00
N THR A 34 9.92 2.94 -5.47
CA THR A 34 8.69 3.13 -4.69
C THR A 34 7.44 2.81 -5.49
N ILE A 35 7.35 3.21 -6.76
CA ILE A 35 6.25 2.83 -7.66
C ILE A 35 6.17 1.31 -7.79
N GLY A 36 7.31 0.63 -7.97
CA GLY A 36 7.35 -0.83 -8.06
C GLY A 36 6.80 -1.51 -6.81
N ILE A 37 7.27 -1.13 -5.64
CA ILE A 37 6.92 -1.78 -4.36
C ILE A 37 5.52 -1.37 -3.91
N VAL A 38 5.29 -0.08 -3.72
CA VAL A 38 4.03 0.43 -3.16
C VAL A 38 2.89 0.34 -4.17
N GLY A 39 3.19 0.54 -5.47
CA GLY A 39 2.21 0.44 -6.53
C GLY A 39 1.71 -1.00 -6.73
N SER A 40 2.61 -1.98 -6.77
CA SER A 40 2.22 -3.40 -6.88
C SER A 40 1.41 -3.86 -5.65
N ALA A 41 1.79 -3.43 -4.45
CA ALA A 41 1.04 -3.71 -3.23
C ALA A 41 -0.38 -3.09 -3.28
N ALA A 42 -0.53 -1.87 -3.81
CA ALA A 42 -1.83 -1.23 -3.98
C ALA A 42 -2.71 -1.95 -5.00
N VAL A 43 -2.14 -2.43 -6.11
CA VAL A 43 -2.86 -3.24 -7.11
C VAL A 43 -3.30 -4.57 -6.48
N CYS A 44 -2.45 -5.21 -5.70
CA CYS A 44 -2.78 -6.44 -4.99
C CYS A 44 -3.93 -6.23 -3.99
N ALA A 45 -3.89 -5.14 -3.21
CA ALA A 45 -4.96 -4.77 -2.29
C ALA A 45 -6.28 -4.52 -3.02
N PHE A 46 -6.25 -3.81 -4.15
CA PHE A 46 -7.43 -3.55 -4.96
C PHE A 46 -8.06 -4.82 -5.53
N LEU A 47 -7.25 -5.70 -6.14
CA LEU A 47 -7.76 -6.90 -6.82
C LEU A 47 -8.15 -8.01 -5.83
N CYS A 48 -7.26 -8.33 -4.90
CA CYS A 48 -7.37 -9.49 -4.02
C CYS A 48 -7.71 -9.12 -2.56
N GLY A 49 -7.61 -7.84 -2.19
CA GLY A 49 -7.78 -7.42 -0.80
C GLY A 49 -6.59 -7.78 0.12
N VAL A 50 -5.43 -8.14 -0.43
CA VAL A 50 -4.22 -8.45 0.34
C VAL A 50 -3.49 -7.14 0.64
N THR A 51 -3.49 -6.72 1.89
CA THR A 51 -3.02 -5.39 2.32
C THR A 51 -1.66 -5.40 3.01
N GLU A 52 -1.21 -6.57 3.47
CA GLU A 52 0.00 -6.74 4.25
C GLU A 52 1.27 -6.19 3.56
N PRO A 53 1.48 -6.40 2.25
CA PRO A 53 2.66 -5.85 1.58
C PRO A 53 2.68 -4.32 1.61
N PHE A 54 1.50 -3.68 1.54
CA PHE A 54 1.38 -2.24 1.66
C PHE A 54 1.60 -1.78 3.10
N GLU A 55 0.92 -2.39 4.06
CA GLU A 55 0.96 -2.02 5.47
C GLU A 55 2.37 -2.14 6.05
N PHE A 56 3.04 -3.26 5.81
CA PHE A 56 4.39 -3.49 6.30
C PHE A 56 5.42 -2.58 5.67
N SER A 57 5.16 -2.09 4.45
CA SER A 57 6.08 -1.18 3.77
C SER A 57 6.30 0.13 4.53
N PHE A 58 5.34 0.59 5.34
CA PHE A 58 5.45 1.86 6.07
C PHE A 58 5.23 1.75 7.58
N MET A 59 4.62 0.67 8.07
CA MET A 59 4.29 0.50 9.48
C MET A 59 5.52 0.66 10.39
N PHE A 60 6.64 0.05 10.01
CA PHE A 60 7.88 0.10 10.79
C PHE A 60 8.66 1.40 10.60
N LEU A 61 8.51 2.06 9.45
CA LEU A 61 9.21 3.30 9.11
C LEU A 61 8.50 4.53 9.68
N ALA A 62 7.18 4.51 9.68
CA ALA A 62 6.33 5.64 10.06
C ALA A 62 5.13 5.19 10.91
N PHE A 63 5.40 4.63 12.09
CA PHE A 63 4.35 4.13 12.99
C PHE A 63 3.21 5.12 13.28
N PRO A 64 3.45 6.44 13.48
CA PRO A 64 2.35 7.38 13.64
C PRO A 64 1.39 7.43 12.45
N LEU A 65 1.92 7.23 11.23
CA LEU A 65 1.08 7.16 10.02
C LEU A 65 0.21 5.90 10.01
N TYR A 66 0.72 4.79 10.55
CA TYR A 66 -0.06 3.56 10.70
C TYR A 66 -1.23 3.75 11.68
N VAL A 67 -1.04 4.50 12.76
CA VAL A 67 -2.15 4.85 13.69
C VAL A 67 -3.23 5.66 12.98
N VAL A 68 -2.82 6.66 12.17
CA VAL A 68 -3.77 7.44 11.36
C VAL A 68 -4.51 6.55 10.36
N TYR A 69 -3.82 5.63 9.71
CA TYR A 69 -4.38 4.64 8.81
C TYR A 69 -5.45 3.78 9.51
N ALA A 70 -5.16 3.25 10.69
CA ALA A 70 -6.12 2.45 11.48
C ALA A 70 -7.36 3.26 11.88
N LEU A 71 -7.20 4.54 12.25
CA LEU A 71 -8.32 5.44 12.55
C LEU A 71 -9.20 5.69 11.33
N LEU A 72 -8.62 5.90 10.15
CA LEU A 72 -9.37 6.04 8.91
C LEU A 72 -10.18 4.78 8.60
N TYR A 73 -9.59 3.59 8.79
CA TYR A 73 -10.31 2.31 8.66
C TYR A 73 -11.52 2.25 9.59
N ALA A 74 -11.35 2.59 10.85
CA ALA A 74 -12.43 2.58 11.84
C ALA A 74 -13.58 3.52 11.43
N ILE A 75 -13.25 4.74 10.95
CA ILE A 75 -14.23 5.72 10.50
C ILE A 75 -15.00 5.17 9.28
N PHE A 76 -14.31 4.73 8.24
CA PHE A 76 -14.96 4.22 7.04
C PHE A 76 -15.76 2.94 7.29
N ALA A 77 -15.26 2.03 8.14
CA ALA A 77 -16.02 0.84 8.54
C ALA A 77 -17.33 1.23 9.23
N THR A 78 -17.30 2.19 10.15
CA THR A 78 -18.49 2.69 10.86
C THR A 78 -19.47 3.35 9.89
N VAL A 79 -19.00 4.22 9.01
CA VAL A 79 -19.83 4.89 7.99
C VAL A 79 -20.49 3.88 7.05
N THR A 80 -19.73 2.88 6.61
CA THR A 80 -20.23 1.82 5.73
C THR A 80 -21.38 1.05 6.34
N VAL A 81 -21.25 0.69 7.62
CA VAL A 81 -22.30 0.00 8.37
C VAL A 81 -23.53 0.90 8.55
N ALA A 82 -23.32 2.17 8.89
CA ALA A 82 -24.40 3.15 9.09
C ALA A 82 -25.20 3.39 7.81
N LEU A 83 -24.55 3.40 6.64
CA LEU A 83 -25.20 3.55 5.34
C LEU A 83 -25.93 2.28 4.88
N GLY A 84 -25.74 1.17 5.57
CA GLY A 84 -26.40 -0.10 5.30
C GLY A 84 -25.85 -0.82 4.06
N TYR A 85 -24.63 -0.51 3.61
CA TYR A 85 -23.94 -1.30 2.61
C TYR A 85 -23.64 -2.70 3.15
N ARG A 86 -23.93 -3.72 2.38
CA ARG A 86 -23.71 -5.11 2.77
C ARG A 86 -23.13 -5.91 1.61
N ALA A 87 -21.90 -6.37 1.81
CA ALA A 87 -21.23 -7.34 0.98
C ALA A 87 -20.45 -8.31 1.87
N GLY A 88 -20.19 -9.49 1.41
CA GLY A 88 -19.38 -10.51 2.07
C GLY A 88 -18.12 -10.76 1.28
N PHE A 89 -17.13 -11.36 1.91
CA PHE A 89 -15.96 -11.91 1.23
C PHE A 89 -15.61 -13.27 1.84
N CYS A 90 -15.06 -14.13 1.00
CA CYS A 90 -14.57 -15.45 1.42
C CYS A 90 -13.08 -15.41 1.72
N PHE A 91 -12.33 -14.68 0.90
CA PHE A 91 -10.89 -14.52 1.07
C PHE A 91 -10.55 -13.16 1.68
N SER A 92 -10.81 -12.08 0.96
CA SER A 92 -10.59 -10.71 1.45
C SER A 92 -11.42 -9.69 0.67
N ALA A 93 -11.49 -8.43 1.17
CA ALA A 93 -12.34 -7.38 0.60
C ALA A 93 -11.72 -6.72 -0.64
N GLY A 94 -11.43 -7.50 -1.66
CA GLY A 94 -10.95 -7.07 -2.97
C GLY A 94 -12.03 -7.06 -4.04
N LEU A 95 -11.64 -6.68 -5.26
CA LEU A 95 -12.52 -6.59 -6.42
C LEU A 95 -13.17 -7.94 -6.75
N THR A 96 -12.43 -9.04 -6.65
CA THR A 96 -12.93 -10.39 -6.91
C THR A 96 -14.11 -10.73 -6.01
N ASP A 97 -13.93 -10.56 -4.70
CA ASP A 97 -15.01 -10.84 -3.74
C ASP A 97 -16.14 -9.80 -3.84
N ALA A 98 -15.86 -8.54 -4.15
CA ALA A 98 -16.87 -7.52 -4.38
C ALA A 98 -17.81 -7.89 -5.54
N ILE A 99 -17.26 -8.39 -6.66
CA ILE A 99 -18.04 -8.84 -7.81
C ILE A 99 -18.89 -10.04 -7.41
N PHE A 100 -18.29 -11.09 -6.87
CA PHE A 100 -19.03 -12.32 -6.51
C PHE A 100 -20.08 -12.08 -5.44
N SER A 101 -19.77 -11.28 -4.41
CA SER A 101 -20.73 -10.98 -3.36
C SER A 101 -21.92 -10.14 -3.84
N SER A 102 -21.75 -9.35 -4.90
CA SER A 102 -22.83 -8.52 -5.46
C SER A 102 -23.99 -9.35 -6.01
N PHE A 103 -23.76 -10.61 -6.39
CA PHE A 103 -24.78 -11.53 -6.88
C PHE A 103 -25.48 -12.31 -5.76
N LEU A 104 -25.05 -12.17 -4.51
CA LEU A 104 -25.65 -12.89 -3.39
C LEU A 104 -26.96 -12.22 -2.94
N PRO A 105 -28.00 -13.02 -2.58
CA PRO A 105 -29.28 -12.48 -2.08
C PRO A 105 -29.14 -11.64 -0.81
N ALA A 106 -28.06 -11.85 -0.03
CA ALA A 106 -27.77 -11.12 1.19
C ALA A 106 -27.06 -9.78 0.95
N ALA A 107 -26.60 -9.50 -0.27
CA ALA A 107 -25.99 -8.23 -0.63
C ALA A 107 -27.03 -7.10 -0.64
N ASN A 108 -26.61 -5.93 -0.19
CA ASN A 108 -27.47 -4.76 -0.17
C ASN A 108 -26.71 -3.52 -0.57
N LYS A 109 -27.32 -2.68 -1.40
CA LYS A 109 -26.78 -1.39 -1.86
C LYS A 109 -25.37 -1.50 -2.45
N THR A 110 -25.09 -2.53 -3.25
CA THR A 110 -23.74 -2.82 -3.78
C THR A 110 -23.14 -1.65 -4.58
N LEU A 111 -23.97 -0.88 -5.30
CA LEU A 111 -23.54 0.31 -6.04
C LEU A 111 -23.02 1.44 -5.13
N LEU A 112 -23.36 1.41 -3.84
CA LEU A 112 -22.85 2.41 -2.88
C LEU A 112 -21.33 2.28 -2.65
N LEU A 113 -20.74 1.14 -3.00
CA LEU A 113 -19.31 0.93 -2.95
C LEU A 113 -18.53 1.97 -3.79
N ILE A 114 -19.06 2.36 -4.95
CA ILE A 114 -18.38 3.31 -5.85
C ILE A 114 -18.23 4.69 -5.22
N PRO A 115 -19.29 5.40 -4.80
CA PRO A 115 -19.15 6.72 -4.20
C PRO A 115 -18.39 6.66 -2.87
N MET A 116 -18.59 5.63 -2.06
CA MET A 116 -17.83 5.45 -0.82
C MET A 116 -16.35 5.18 -1.10
N GLY A 117 -16.05 4.40 -2.12
CA GLY A 117 -14.68 4.12 -2.55
C GLY A 117 -13.97 5.39 -3.02
N ILE A 118 -14.63 6.21 -3.84
CA ILE A 118 -14.08 7.50 -4.27
C ILE A 118 -13.80 8.40 -3.06
N ALA A 119 -14.75 8.48 -2.11
CA ALA A 119 -14.55 9.24 -0.88
C ALA A 119 -13.37 8.70 -0.06
N ALA A 120 -13.25 7.38 0.08
CA ALA A 120 -12.13 6.74 0.76
C ALA A 120 -10.80 7.05 0.07
N PHE A 121 -10.73 6.93 -1.26
CA PHE A 121 -9.53 7.26 -2.03
C PHE A 121 -9.06 8.70 -1.77
N VAL A 122 -9.98 9.67 -1.89
CA VAL A 122 -9.65 11.09 -1.70
C VAL A 122 -9.22 11.38 -0.26
N VAL A 123 -9.93 10.86 0.73
CA VAL A 123 -9.62 11.09 2.14
C VAL A 123 -8.28 10.47 2.52
N PHE A 124 -8.04 9.21 2.17
CA PHE A 124 -6.75 8.54 2.43
C PHE A 124 -5.60 9.26 1.72
N TYR A 125 -5.78 9.64 0.47
CA TYR A 125 -4.78 10.40 -0.28
C TYR A 125 -4.42 11.72 0.41
N LEU A 126 -5.42 12.55 0.74
CA LEU A 126 -5.20 13.87 1.35
C LEU A 126 -4.60 13.76 2.74
N VAL A 127 -5.11 12.86 3.58
CA VAL A 127 -4.62 12.67 4.95
C VAL A 127 -3.18 12.16 4.94
N PHE A 128 -2.86 11.18 4.10
CA PHE A 128 -1.49 10.67 3.95
C PHE A 128 -0.55 11.74 3.42
N LEU A 129 -0.95 12.46 2.37
CA LEU A 129 -0.15 13.54 1.79
C LEU A 129 0.14 14.63 2.83
N PHE A 130 -0.86 15.04 3.60
CA PHE A 130 -0.73 16.04 4.65
C PHE A 130 0.18 15.52 5.79
N ALA A 131 -0.06 14.32 6.29
CA ALA A 131 0.71 13.75 7.39
C ALA A 131 2.19 13.56 7.01
N ILE A 132 2.46 13.01 5.83
CA ILE A 132 3.83 12.78 5.35
C ILE A 132 4.58 14.12 5.21
N LYS A 133 3.94 15.14 4.61
CA LYS A 133 4.57 16.45 4.40
C LYS A 133 4.73 17.23 5.70
N LYS A 134 3.70 17.28 6.55
CA LYS A 134 3.71 18.07 7.77
C LYS A 134 4.68 17.53 8.82
N PHE A 135 4.70 16.22 9.00
CA PHE A 135 5.54 15.56 10.00
C PHE A 135 6.85 15.03 9.43
N ASN A 136 7.12 15.27 8.15
CA ASN A 136 8.29 14.77 7.44
C ASN A 136 8.57 13.29 7.68
N LEU A 137 7.52 12.46 7.58
CA LEU A 137 7.60 11.05 7.90
C LEU A 137 8.44 10.30 6.87
N LYS A 138 9.24 9.36 7.36
CA LYS A 138 10.05 8.45 6.54
C LYS A 138 9.15 7.31 6.03
N THR A 139 8.53 7.52 4.88
CA THR A 139 7.79 6.48 4.16
C THR A 139 8.68 5.88 3.07
N PRO A 140 8.29 4.76 2.42
CA PRO A 140 9.05 4.19 1.32
C PRO A 140 9.46 5.24 0.28
N GLY A 141 10.75 5.28 -0.06
CA GLY A 141 11.34 6.29 -0.94
C GLY A 141 11.66 7.64 -0.30
N ARG A 142 11.45 7.80 1.03
CA ARG A 142 11.86 8.98 1.82
C ARG A 142 12.88 8.64 2.90
N GLU A 143 13.35 7.42 2.92
CA GLU A 143 14.41 6.98 3.83
C GLU A 143 15.68 7.79 3.59
N ASP A 144 16.49 7.94 4.65
CA ASP A 144 17.83 8.51 4.52
C ASP A 144 18.67 7.59 3.65
N ASP A 145 19.50 8.17 2.80
CA ASP A 145 20.45 7.40 2.01
C ASP A 145 21.46 6.80 3.01
N GLN A 146 21.45 5.49 3.18
CA GLN A 146 22.48 4.83 3.97
C GLN A 146 23.79 4.99 3.19
N GLU A 147 24.81 5.55 3.83
CA GLU A 147 26.18 5.51 3.33
C GLU A 147 26.57 4.04 3.21
N GLY A 148 26.47 3.48 2.01
CA GLY A 148 26.73 2.08 1.75
C GLY A 148 25.69 1.36 0.89
N GLU A 149 24.59 1.99 0.50
CA GLU A 149 23.81 1.46 -0.62
C GLU A 149 24.69 1.51 -1.88
N LEU A 150 25.36 0.39 -2.14
CA LEU A 150 25.91 0.10 -3.46
C LEU A 150 24.80 0.39 -4.47
N ASN A 151 24.97 1.42 -5.29
CA ASN A 151 24.16 1.65 -6.48
C ASN A 151 24.38 0.47 -7.42
N ILE A 152 23.73 -0.66 -7.11
CA ILE A 152 23.61 -1.75 -8.04
C ILE A 152 22.56 -1.27 -9.05
N GLU A 153 22.96 -0.42 -9.99
CA GLU A 153 22.33 -0.39 -11.29
C GLU A 153 22.55 -1.79 -11.85
N LEU A 154 21.54 -2.62 -11.69
CA LEU A 154 21.39 -3.83 -12.49
C LEU A 154 21.15 -3.39 -13.94
N ALA A 155 22.17 -2.80 -14.54
CA ALA A 155 22.26 -2.67 -15.98
C ALA A 155 22.45 -4.09 -16.51
N ASN A 156 21.44 -4.54 -17.24
CA ASN A 156 21.42 -5.71 -18.13
C ASN A 156 22.76 -6.46 -18.21
N ASP A 157 22.75 -7.73 -17.74
CA ASP A 157 23.72 -8.80 -18.04
C ASP A 157 25.19 -8.57 -17.69
N ASP A 158 25.55 -7.61 -16.86
CA ASP A 158 26.93 -7.49 -16.40
C ASP A 158 27.20 -8.36 -15.16
N TYR A 159 27.24 -9.67 -15.38
CA TYR A 159 27.62 -10.67 -14.36
C TYR A 159 29.01 -10.42 -13.77
N THR A 160 29.88 -9.67 -14.46
CA THR A 160 31.24 -9.34 -14.03
C THR A 160 31.20 -8.33 -12.88
N ALA A 161 30.37 -7.30 -12.96
CA ALA A 161 30.18 -6.33 -11.88
C ALA A 161 29.56 -7.00 -10.64
N MET A 162 28.59 -7.88 -10.84
CA MET A 162 27.95 -8.64 -9.76
C MET A 162 28.95 -9.60 -9.08
N ALA A 163 29.78 -10.28 -9.88
CA ALA A 163 30.83 -11.16 -9.36
C ALA A 163 31.89 -10.40 -8.56
N GLN A 164 32.27 -9.18 -8.95
CA GLN A 164 33.21 -8.35 -8.21
C GLN A 164 32.61 -7.91 -6.85
N ILE A 165 31.36 -7.50 -6.81
CA ILE A 165 30.69 -7.11 -5.56
C ILE A 165 30.58 -8.29 -4.59
N ILE A 166 30.25 -9.47 -5.09
CA ILE A 166 30.21 -10.69 -4.27
C ILE A 166 31.61 -11.04 -3.76
N LEU A 167 32.62 -10.93 -4.60
CA LEU A 167 34.00 -11.20 -4.23
C LEU A 167 34.53 -10.26 -3.15
N GLU A 168 34.20 -8.95 -3.25
CA GLU A 168 34.54 -7.96 -2.22
C GLU A 168 33.79 -8.24 -0.92
N GLY A 169 32.50 -8.61 -0.99
CA GLY A 169 31.70 -8.97 0.17
C GLY A 169 32.17 -10.24 0.90
N LEU A 170 32.86 -11.12 0.19
CA LEU A 170 33.49 -12.33 0.74
C LEU A 170 34.92 -12.08 1.25
N GLY A 171 35.42 -10.86 1.22
CA GLY A 171 36.73 -10.47 1.75
C GLY A 171 37.86 -10.47 0.72
N GLY A 172 37.53 -10.48 -0.57
CA GLY A 172 38.48 -10.43 -1.68
C GLY A 172 39.08 -11.78 -2.08
N LYS A 173 39.87 -11.76 -3.15
CA LYS A 173 40.50 -12.99 -3.73
C LYS A 173 41.40 -13.77 -2.76
N ASP A 174 41.91 -13.08 -1.76
CA ASP A 174 42.90 -13.68 -0.82
C ASP A 174 42.24 -14.49 0.30
N ASN A 175 40.88 -14.41 0.42
CA ASN A 175 40.10 -15.11 1.43
C ASN A 175 39.25 -16.28 0.88
N ILE A 176 39.36 -16.56 -0.40
CA ILE A 176 38.73 -17.68 -1.09
C ILE A 176 39.80 -18.62 -1.62
#